data_764c909f355e4a8029a1d7d76975a2d0
#
_entry.id   764c909f355e4a8029a1d7d76975a2d0
#
_cell.length_a   1.000
_cell.length_b   1.000
_cell.length_c   1.000
_cell.angle_alpha   90.00
_cell.angle_beta   90.00
_cell.angle_gamma   90.00
#
_symmetry.space_group_name_H-M   'P 1'
#
loop_
_entity.id
_entity.type
_entity.pdbx_description
1 polymer ?
#
loop_
_entity_poly.entity_id
_entity_poly.type
_entity_poly.pdbx_seq_one_letter_code
_entity_poly.pdbx_strand_id
1 'polypeptide(L)'
;MEKNSYLDIFDSQEKAIHHCLWLNFKYRIAKIKFGIIHGPNNNWAVCEEATAQEMEVTFLDILPKDYSKMSYKDILQMRMDKEPLPHLEEINGMLSTMDGEMLRFILHSKIPLEKLIRFELAGRGYDENHRWCGFEKANEIWLK
;
A
#
# COMPACT_ATOMS: atom_id res chain seq x y z
N MET A 1 -26.58 -2.28 18.86
CA MET A 1 -25.18 -2.58 18.62
C MET A 1 -24.53 -1.43 17.87
N GLU A 2 -23.64 -0.75 18.51
CA GLU A 2 -22.99 0.39 17.90
C GLU A 2 -22.05 -0.07 16.80
N LYS A 3 -22.26 0.47 15.62
CA LYS A 3 -21.25 0.37 14.57
C LYS A 3 -20.12 1.32 14.96
N ASN A 4 -18.97 0.77 15.26
CA ASN A 4 -17.79 1.58 15.44
C ASN A 4 -17.45 2.20 14.09
N SER A 5 -17.83 3.46 13.91
CA SER A 5 -17.38 4.27 12.80
C SER A 5 -15.91 4.53 13.02
N TYR A 6 -15.07 3.66 12.49
CA TYR A 6 -13.63 3.77 12.65
C TYR A 6 -13.08 4.76 11.65
N LEU A 7 -12.50 5.84 12.17
CA LEU A 7 -11.82 6.85 11.37
C LEU A 7 -10.35 6.87 11.76
N ASP A 8 -9.49 6.60 10.81
CA ASP A 8 -8.06 6.81 10.97
C ASP A 8 -7.76 8.24 10.58
N ILE A 9 -7.32 9.04 11.53
CA ILE A 9 -7.12 10.48 11.36
C ILE A 9 -5.63 10.80 11.24
N PHE A 10 -5.29 11.61 10.24
CA PHE A 10 -3.91 12.03 9.97
C PHE A 10 -3.85 13.54 9.80
N ASP A 11 -2.77 14.14 10.25
CA ASP A 11 -2.50 15.56 10.05
C ASP A 11 -1.88 15.86 8.68
N SER A 12 -1.47 14.82 7.95
CA SER A 12 -0.85 14.90 6.63
C SER A 12 -1.74 14.24 5.59
N GLN A 13 -2.04 14.98 4.51
CA GLN A 13 -2.79 14.43 3.38
C GLN A 13 -2.06 13.25 2.75
N GLU A 14 -0.75 13.36 2.58
CA GLU A 14 0.08 12.31 1.98
C GLU A 14 0.03 11.03 2.81
N LYS A 15 0.09 11.15 4.13
CA LYS A 15 0.04 9.99 5.01
C LYS A 15 -1.34 9.31 4.94
N ALA A 16 -2.41 10.10 4.87
CA ALA A 16 -3.76 9.56 4.68
C ALA A 16 -3.87 8.80 3.37
N ILE A 17 -3.29 9.34 2.30
CA ILE A 17 -3.26 8.69 0.98
C ILE A 17 -2.55 7.34 1.07
N HIS A 18 -1.36 7.31 1.65
CA HIS A 18 -0.58 6.06 1.78
C HIS A 18 -1.34 5.02 2.60
N HIS A 19 -1.94 5.43 3.68
CA HIS A 19 -2.73 4.51 4.52
C HIS A 19 -3.93 3.96 3.77
N CYS A 20 -4.63 4.82 3.04
CA CYS A 20 -5.80 4.43 2.25
C CYS A 20 -5.44 3.44 1.16
N LEU A 21 -4.35 3.67 0.42
CA LEU A 21 -3.88 2.75 -0.61
C LEU A 21 -3.58 1.37 -0.02
N TRP A 22 -2.94 1.34 1.13
CA TRP A 22 -2.65 0.08 1.83
C TRP A 22 -3.92 -0.66 2.21
N LEU A 23 -4.90 0.04 2.79
CA LEU A 23 -6.16 -0.58 3.20
C LEU A 23 -6.95 -1.12 2.02
N ASN A 24 -6.99 -0.38 0.90
CA ASN A 24 -7.66 -0.86 -0.30
C ASN A 24 -7.01 -2.12 -0.86
N PHE A 25 -5.71 -2.23 -0.77
CA PHE A 25 -5.01 -3.45 -1.16
C PHE A 25 -5.28 -4.58 -0.15
N LYS A 26 -5.13 -4.29 1.13
CA LYS A 26 -5.27 -5.29 2.20
C LYS A 26 -6.66 -5.93 2.20
N TYR A 27 -7.69 -5.14 1.96
CA TYR A 27 -9.08 -5.60 2.00
C TYR A 27 -9.69 -5.82 0.61
N ARG A 28 -8.86 -5.97 -0.42
CA ARG A 28 -9.34 -6.14 -1.79
C ARG A 28 -10.26 -7.35 -2.00
N ILE A 29 -9.99 -8.44 -1.27
CA ILE A 29 -10.79 -9.67 -1.39
C ILE A 29 -12.16 -9.48 -0.73
N ALA A 30 -12.19 -8.78 0.39
CA ALA A 30 -13.44 -8.50 1.12
C ALA A 30 -14.31 -7.47 0.40
N LYS A 31 -13.78 -6.86 -0.68
CA LYS A 31 -14.48 -5.83 -1.47
C LYS A 31 -14.89 -4.62 -0.64
N ILE A 32 -14.11 -4.31 0.40
CA ILE A 32 -14.30 -3.12 1.21
C ILE A 32 -13.49 -2.00 0.58
N LYS A 33 -14.16 -0.91 0.25
CA LYS A 33 -13.52 0.25 -0.37
C LYS A 33 -13.30 1.33 0.67
N PHE A 34 -12.09 1.86 0.71
CA PHE A 34 -11.69 2.95 1.60
C PHE A 34 -11.43 4.22 0.79
N GLY A 35 -11.66 5.34 1.42
CA GLY A 35 -11.38 6.64 0.83
C GLY A 35 -11.04 7.64 1.91
N ILE A 36 -10.86 8.89 1.49
CA ILE A 36 -10.41 9.98 2.37
C ILE A 36 -11.50 11.04 2.43
N ILE A 37 -11.80 11.51 3.64
CA ILE A 37 -12.71 12.62 3.90
C ILE A 37 -12.01 13.67 4.75
N HIS A 38 -12.58 14.85 4.83
CA HIS A 38 -12.08 15.85 5.76
C HIS A 38 -12.39 15.42 7.20
N GLY A 39 -11.37 15.41 8.02
CA GLY A 39 -11.50 15.10 9.44
C GLY A 39 -11.66 16.36 10.28
N PRO A 40 -11.73 16.21 11.61
CA PRO A 40 -11.81 17.36 12.51
C PRO A 40 -10.51 18.15 12.49
N ASN A 41 -10.59 19.45 12.80
CA ASN A 41 -9.41 20.32 12.97
C ASN A 41 -8.49 20.36 11.73
N ASN A 42 -9.09 20.38 10.53
CA ASN A 42 -8.36 20.43 9.25
C ASN A 42 -7.46 19.21 9.01
N ASN A 43 -7.77 18.09 9.63
CA ASN A 43 -7.08 16.82 9.38
C ASN A 43 -7.76 16.05 8.25
N TRP A 44 -7.16 14.94 7.86
CA TRP A 44 -7.71 14.00 6.89
C TRP A 44 -8.04 12.69 7.59
N ALA A 45 -9.18 12.12 7.23
CA ALA A 45 -9.64 10.86 7.81
C ALA A 45 -9.80 9.80 6.72
N VAL A 46 -9.36 8.59 7.02
CA VAL A 46 -9.55 7.43 6.15
C VAL A 46 -10.66 6.59 6.74
N CYS A 47 -11.64 6.22 5.92
CA CYS A 47 -12.77 5.39 6.37
C CYS A 47 -13.30 4.53 5.23
N GLU A 48 -14.16 3.57 5.61
CA GLU A 48 -14.87 2.75 4.64
C GLU A 48 -15.96 3.56 3.93
N GLU A 49 -16.30 3.14 2.72
CA GLU A 49 -17.38 3.77 1.95
C GLU A 49 -18.71 3.76 2.73
N ALA A 50 -19.01 2.67 3.43
CA ALA A 50 -20.22 2.58 4.25
C ALA A 50 -20.24 3.64 5.34
N THR A 51 -19.10 3.92 5.97
CA THR A 51 -18.99 4.95 7.01
C THR A 51 -19.24 6.34 6.43
N ALA A 52 -18.66 6.62 5.26
CA ALA A 52 -18.87 7.90 4.57
C ALA A 52 -20.34 8.10 4.21
N GLN A 53 -21.00 7.06 3.74
CA GLN A 53 -22.44 7.11 3.42
C GLN A 53 -23.28 7.39 4.66
N GLU A 54 -22.97 6.78 5.80
CA GLU A 54 -23.64 7.05 7.07
C GLU A 54 -23.48 8.49 7.52
N MET A 55 -22.31 9.07 7.24
CA MET A 55 -22.01 10.46 7.59
C MET A 55 -22.51 11.44 6.52
N GLU A 56 -23.09 10.95 5.43
CA GLU A 56 -23.57 11.76 4.31
C GLU A 56 -22.47 12.63 3.67
N VAL A 57 -21.24 12.06 3.59
CA VAL A 57 -20.10 12.74 2.98
C VAL A 57 -19.57 11.92 1.81
N THR A 58 -18.94 12.59 0.86
CA THR A 58 -18.34 11.98 -0.32
C THR A 58 -16.82 11.95 -0.13
N PHE A 59 -16.19 10.91 -0.65
CA PHE A 59 -14.73 10.84 -0.63
C PHE A 59 -14.12 11.99 -1.46
N LEU A 60 -13.01 12.51 -0.95
CA LEU A 60 -12.20 13.49 -1.69
C LEU A 60 -11.56 12.81 -2.89
N ASP A 61 -11.49 13.53 -4.01
CA ASP A 61 -10.87 13.02 -5.24
C ASP A 61 -9.37 13.35 -5.24
N ILE A 62 -8.65 12.75 -4.30
CA ILE A 62 -7.20 12.97 -4.12
C ILE A 62 -6.41 11.67 -4.13
N LEU A 63 -7.08 10.53 -4.16
CA LEU A 63 -6.41 9.24 -4.07
C LEU A 63 -5.85 8.84 -5.44
N PRO A 64 -4.53 8.66 -5.56
CA PRO A 64 -3.94 8.17 -6.81
C PRO A 64 -4.27 6.70 -7.01
N LYS A 65 -4.13 6.23 -8.23
CA LYS A 65 -4.36 4.82 -8.55
C LYS A 65 -3.32 3.91 -7.89
N ASP A 66 -2.06 4.34 -7.88
CA ASP A 66 -0.94 3.57 -7.36
C ASP A 66 0.24 4.51 -7.09
N TYR A 67 1.42 3.94 -6.84
CA TYR A 67 2.63 4.69 -6.53
C TYR A 67 3.49 5.04 -7.73
N SER A 68 3.02 4.81 -8.95
CA SER A 68 3.84 4.98 -10.15
C SER A 68 4.33 6.41 -10.37
N LYS A 69 3.65 7.39 -9.79
CA LYS A 69 4.02 8.81 -9.90
C LYS A 69 4.69 9.37 -8.65
N MET A 70 5.09 8.49 -7.74
CA MET A 70 5.80 8.92 -6.53
C MET A 70 7.12 9.59 -6.90
N SER A 71 7.35 10.78 -6.36
CA SER A 71 8.58 11.55 -6.60
C SER A 71 9.61 11.31 -5.52
N TYR A 72 10.85 11.74 -5.75
CA TYR A 72 11.89 11.70 -4.72
C TYR A 72 11.54 12.57 -3.52
N LYS A 73 10.82 13.65 -3.74
CA LYS A 73 10.33 14.51 -2.65
C LYS A 73 9.36 13.73 -1.74
N ASP A 74 8.46 12.95 -2.35
CA ASP A 74 7.53 12.10 -1.62
C ASP A 74 8.26 11.06 -0.79
N ILE A 75 9.28 10.44 -1.38
CA ILE A 75 10.10 9.44 -0.69
C ILE A 75 10.84 10.06 0.49
N LEU A 76 11.38 11.25 0.30
CA LEU A 76 12.07 11.95 1.38
C LEU A 76 11.13 12.24 2.54
N GLN A 77 9.94 12.74 2.27
CA GLN A 77 8.94 13.01 3.31
C GLN A 77 8.57 11.75 4.06
N MET A 78 8.38 10.65 3.34
CA MET A 78 8.07 9.35 3.92
C MET A 78 9.19 8.87 4.85
N ARG A 79 10.44 9.07 4.44
CA ARG A 79 11.63 8.66 5.22
C ARG A 79 11.82 9.53 6.46
N MET A 80 11.37 10.78 6.44
CA MET A 80 11.49 11.71 7.56
C MET A 80 10.36 11.58 8.58
N ASP A 81 9.36 10.80 8.29
CA ASP A 81 8.21 10.61 9.18
C ASP A 81 8.69 9.91 10.46
N LYS A 82 8.39 10.51 11.61
CA LYS A 82 8.76 9.97 12.93
C LYS A 82 7.87 8.82 13.35
N GLU A 83 6.68 8.74 12.79
CA GLU A 83 5.72 7.67 13.05
C GLU A 83 5.32 7.02 11.72
N PRO A 84 6.26 6.31 11.06
CA PRO A 84 6.00 5.76 9.73
C PRO A 84 4.89 4.72 9.76
N LEU A 85 4.15 4.65 8.67
CA LEU A 85 3.15 3.61 8.47
C LEU A 85 3.86 2.25 8.40
N PRO A 86 3.37 1.22 9.10
CA PRO A 86 4.08 -0.06 9.21
C PRO A 86 4.48 -0.69 7.88
N HIS A 87 3.61 -0.67 6.89
CA HIS A 87 3.90 -1.29 5.60
C HIS A 87 5.02 -0.55 4.84
N LEU A 88 5.08 0.77 4.96
CA LEU A 88 6.15 1.55 4.33
C LEU A 88 7.47 1.41 5.08
N GLU A 89 7.40 1.32 6.40
CA GLU A 89 8.58 1.06 7.23
C GLU A 89 9.21 -0.28 6.85
N GLU A 90 8.40 -1.30 6.63
CA GLU A 90 8.89 -2.62 6.23
C GLU A 90 9.57 -2.57 4.87
N ILE A 91 8.97 -1.93 3.88
CA ILE A 91 9.56 -1.80 2.54
C ILE A 91 10.89 -1.02 2.61
N ASN A 92 10.88 0.12 3.30
CA ASN A 92 12.09 0.94 3.44
C ASN A 92 13.18 0.21 4.24
N GLY A 93 12.79 -0.57 5.24
CA GLY A 93 13.71 -1.36 6.04
C GLY A 93 14.47 -2.40 5.22
N MET A 94 13.80 -3.04 4.27
CA MET A 94 14.44 -3.98 3.36
C MET A 94 15.59 -3.31 2.59
N LEU A 95 15.33 -2.12 2.05
CA LEU A 95 16.32 -1.41 1.25
C LEU A 95 17.43 -0.80 2.11
N SER A 96 17.08 -0.25 3.27
CA SER A 96 18.05 0.44 4.13
C SER A 96 19.03 -0.49 4.81
N THR A 97 18.68 -1.78 4.97
CA THR A 97 19.56 -2.79 5.57
C THR A 97 20.39 -3.53 4.53
N MET A 98 20.14 -3.30 3.25
CA MET A 98 20.87 -3.94 2.17
C MET A 98 22.25 -3.33 2.00
N ASP A 99 23.24 -4.16 1.69
CA ASP A 99 24.59 -3.67 1.40
C ASP A 99 24.59 -2.70 0.22
N GLY A 100 25.33 -1.58 0.37
CA GLY A 100 25.36 -0.54 -0.66
C GLY A 100 25.92 -1.01 -2.00
N GLU A 101 26.93 -1.89 -1.99
CA GLU A 101 27.45 -2.45 -3.25
C GLU A 101 26.41 -3.33 -3.92
N MET A 102 25.63 -4.07 -3.16
CA MET A 102 24.55 -4.89 -3.72
C MET A 102 23.47 -4.01 -4.36
N LEU A 103 23.12 -2.90 -3.71
CA LEU A 103 22.18 -1.94 -4.30
C LEU A 103 22.69 -1.39 -5.63
N ARG A 104 23.99 -1.03 -5.71
CA ARG A 104 24.63 -0.57 -6.94
C ARG A 104 24.60 -1.64 -8.02
N PHE A 105 24.89 -2.88 -7.63
CA PHE A 105 24.87 -4.01 -8.56
C PHE A 105 23.48 -4.21 -9.17
N ILE A 106 22.44 -4.16 -8.35
CA ILE A 106 21.05 -4.28 -8.81
C ILE A 106 20.74 -3.22 -9.87
N LEU A 107 21.11 -1.97 -9.60
CA LEU A 107 20.87 -0.87 -10.54
C LEU A 107 21.71 -0.99 -11.78
N HIS A 108 23.03 -1.20 -11.62
CA HIS A 108 23.98 -1.25 -12.76
C HIS A 108 23.67 -2.40 -13.70
N SER A 109 23.36 -3.57 -13.15
CA SER A 109 23.12 -4.78 -13.93
C SER A 109 21.66 -4.96 -14.33
N LYS A 110 20.79 -4.02 -13.94
CA LYS A 110 19.36 -4.04 -14.25
C LYS A 110 18.70 -5.35 -13.83
N ILE A 111 19.01 -5.80 -12.62
CA ILE A 111 18.40 -7.01 -12.07
C ILE A 111 16.88 -6.81 -12.06
N PRO A 112 16.11 -7.72 -12.68
CA PRO A 112 14.67 -7.54 -12.83
C PRO A 112 13.92 -7.88 -11.53
N LEU A 113 13.86 -6.93 -10.61
CA LEU A 113 13.21 -7.15 -9.30
C LEU A 113 11.77 -7.64 -9.43
N GLU A 114 11.02 -7.12 -10.41
CA GLU A 114 9.66 -7.58 -10.64
C GLU A 114 9.61 -9.08 -10.92
N LYS A 115 10.50 -9.57 -11.78
CA LYS A 115 10.54 -10.99 -12.11
C LYS A 115 10.96 -11.84 -10.92
N LEU A 116 11.89 -11.33 -10.11
CA LEU A 116 12.31 -12.04 -8.90
C LEU A 116 11.16 -12.16 -7.90
N ILE A 117 10.38 -11.09 -7.73
CA ILE A 117 9.23 -11.10 -6.86
C ILE A 117 8.17 -12.07 -7.39
N ARG A 118 7.88 -12.04 -8.68
CA ARG A 118 6.91 -12.96 -9.30
C ARG A 118 7.33 -14.41 -9.15
N PHE A 119 8.61 -14.70 -9.32
CA PHE A 119 9.15 -16.04 -9.16
C PHE A 119 8.97 -16.53 -7.72
N GLU A 120 9.22 -15.66 -6.76
CA GLU A 120 9.04 -15.98 -5.34
C GLU A 120 7.56 -16.29 -5.05
N LEU A 121 6.65 -15.46 -5.57
CA LEU A 121 5.20 -15.68 -5.39
C LEU A 121 4.74 -16.99 -6.02
N ALA A 122 5.25 -17.31 -7.22
CA ALA A 122 4.95 -18.58 -7.89
C ALA A 122 5.42 -19.77 -7.03
N GLY A 123 6.61 -19.65 -6.46
CA GLY A 123 7.18 -20.71 -5.61
C GLY A 123 6.43 -20.93 -4.31
N ARG A 124 5.63 -19.96 -3.88
CA ARG A 124 4.81 -20.08 -2.67
C ARG A 124 3.46 -20.76 -2.95
N GLY A 125 3.06 -20.90 -4.23
CA GLY A 125 1.85 -21.62 -4.61
C GLY A 125 0.53 -20.89 -4.38
N TYR A 126 0.57 -19.58 -4.22
CA TYR A 126 -0.61 -18.75 -3.97
C TYR A 126 -0.94 -17.86 -5.18
N ASP A 127 -2.23 -17.57 -5.35
CA ASP A 127 -2.69 -16.69 -6.41
C ASP A 127 -2.59 -15.21 -6.02
N GLU A 128 -3.06 -14.32 -6.90
CA GLU A 128 -3.02 -12.86 -6.67
C GLU A 128 -3.91 -12.40 -5.51
N ASN A 129 -4.79 -13.27 -5.03
CA ASN A 129 -5.67 -12.99 -3.89
C ASN A 129 -5.22 -13.69 -2.61
N HIS A 130 -3.96 -14.15 -2.60
CA HIS A 130 -3.35 -14.84 -1.46
C HIS A 130 -4.12 -16.10 -1.05
N ARG A 131 -4.61 -16.85 -2.04
CA ARG A 131 -5.28 -18.14 -1.84
C ARG A 131 -4.42 -19.24 -2.43
N TRP A 132 -4.31 -20.32 -1.72
CA TRP A 132 -3.57 -21.49 -2.22
C TRP A 132 -4.21 -22.00 -3.51
N CYS A 133 -3.43 -22.07 -4.56
CA CYS A 133 -3.89 -22.57 -5.86
C CYS A 133 -3.02 -23.68 -6.42
N GLY A 134 -1.91 -24.01 -5.74
CA GLY A 134 -0.93 -24.98 -6.21
C GLY A 134 0.15 -24.36 -7.07
N PHE A 135 1.29 -25.05 -7.18
CA PHE A 135 2.46 -24.51 -7.87
C PHE A 135 2.25 -24.33 -9.36
N GLU A 136 1.57 -25.27 -10.01
CA GLU A 136 1.32 -25.17 -11.45
C GLU A 136 0.48 -23.95 -11.80
N LYS A 137 -0.63 -23.76 -11.08
CA LYS A 137 -1.51 -22.60 -11.27
C LYS A 137 -0.79 -21.29 -10.93
N ALA A 138 -0.01 -21.28 -9.85
CA ALA A 138 0.76 -20.12 -9.46
C ALA A 138 1.78 -19.73 -10.55
N ASN A 139 2.44 -20.72 -11.15
CA ASN A 139 3.37 -20.45 -12.26
C ASN A 139 2.65 -19.81 -13.44
N GLU A 140 1.47 -20.29 -13.77
CA GLU A 140 0.67 -19.70 -14.85
C GLU A 140 0.31 -18.23 -14.58
N ILE A 141 -0.01 -17.93 -13.33
CA ILE A 141 -0.40 -16.55 -12.92
C ILE A 141 0.80 -15.61 -12.92
N TRP A 142 1.90 -16.03 -12.30
CA TRP A 142 3.00 -15.12 -11.99
C TRP A 142 4.11 -15.08 -13.03
N LEU A 143 4.35 -16.16 -13.76
CA LEU A 143 5.51 -16.29 -14.66
C LEU A 143 5.20 -16.05 -16.14
N LYS A 144 4.15 -15.32 -16.42
CA LYS A 144 3.82 -14.92 -17.80
C LYS A 144 4.49 -13.61 -18.16
#